data_da9db9cd79e1fac3c00e868ea10ab019
#
_entry.id   da9db9cd79e1fac3c00e868ea10ab019
#
_cell.length_a   1.000
_cell.length_b   1.000
_cell.length_c   1.000
_cell.angle_alpha   90.00
_cell.angle_beta   90.00
_cell.angle_gamma   90.00
#
_symmetry.space_group_name_H-M   'P 1'
#
loop_
_entity.id
_entity.type
_entity.pdbx_description
1 polymer ?
#
loop_
_entity_poly.entity_id
_entity_poly.type
_entity_poly.pdbx_seq_one_letter_code
_entity_poly.pdbx_strand_id
1 'polypeptide(L)'
;MAHSSMQSIAKEFPVKTGVDRKDRRELAKMLTKIIGSSHVLYAKIRGVHWNVVGPAFYSLHKMTEEQYEDLNEAIDDMAERIRAIGFQAPTGLSEMIENSVVKDQTKLLPANDMVKELVEDHDHVSRLLREGVAEAEAADDVKTADLLTERLGVHEEAAWMLRATIS
;
A
#
# COMPACT_ATOMS: atom_id res chain seq x y z
N MET A 1 -19.40 -20.47 17.28
CA MET A 1 -19.60 -20.88 15.86
C MET A 1 -18.38 -20.41 15.09
N ALA A 2 -17.53 -21.35 14.67
CA ALA A 2 -16.31 -21.03 13.95
C ALA A 2 -16.66 -20.52 12.55
N HIS A 3 -16.35 -19.27 12.23
CA HIS A 3 -16.35 -18.79 10.85
C HIS A 3 -15.16 -19.47 10.15
N SER A 4 -15.48 -20.50 9.39
CA SER A 4 -14.56 -21.03 8.38
C SER A 4 -14.35 -19.91 7.37
N SER A 5 -13.14 -19.31 7.39
CA SER A 5 -12.69 -18.46 6.30
C SER A 5 -12.55 -19.36 5.06
N MET A 6 -13.60 -19.41 4.24
CA MET A 6 -13.43 -19.84 2.87
C MET A 6 -12.52 -18.81 2.20
N GLN A 7 -11.22 -19.13 2.13
CA GLN A 7 -10.34 -18.46 1.20
C GLN A 7 -10.99 -18.60 -0.18
N SER A 8 -11.57 -17.53 -0.70
CA SER A 8 -12.07 -17.49 -2.05
C SER A 8 -10.86 -17.80 -2.94
N ILE A 9 -10.89 -18.95 -3.61
CA ILE A 9 -9.86 -19.28 -4.60
C ILE A 9 -9.96 -18.18 -5.66
N ALA A 10 -8.99 -17.29 -5.65
CA ALA A 10 -8.94 -16.17 -6.58
C ALA A 10 -9.11 -16.71 -8.00
N LYS A 11 -10.14 -16.27 -8.70
CA LYS A 11 -10.46 -16.74 -10.04
C LYS A 11 -9.28 -16.42 -10.97
N GLU A 12 -8.61 -17.44 -11.44
CA GLU A 12 -7.46 -17.31 -12.35
C GLU A 12 -7.94 -17.12 -13.78
N PHE A 13 -7.23 -16.27 -14.53
CA PHE A 13 -7.45 -16.02 -15.95
C PHE A 13 -6.23 -16.51 -16.74
N PRO A 14 -6.42 -17.14 -17.90
CA PRO A 14 -5.30 -17.64 -18.70
C PRO A 14 -4.50 -16.47 -19.26
N VAL A 15 -3.21 -16.43 -18.93
CA VAL A 15 -2.25 -15.43 -19.46
C VAL A 15 -0.94 -16.12 -19.85
N LYS A 16 -0.17 -15.51 -20.75
CA LYS A 16 1.13 -16.01 -21.25
C LYS A 16 2.18 -14.89 -21.09
N THR A 17 2.53 -14.58 -19.85
CA THR A 17 3.47 -13.50 -19.52
C THR A 17 4.95 -13.89 -19.61
N GLY A 18 5.25 -15.20 -19.70
CA GLY A 18 6.63 -15.70 -19.55
C GLY A 18 7.02 -16.02 -18.10
N VAL A 19 6.27 -15.52 -17.11
CA VAL A 19 6.47 -15.83 -15.68
C VAL A 19 5.68 -17.07 -15.31
N ASP A 20 6.28 -17.97 -14.54
CA ASP A 20 5.65 -19.22 -14.11
C ASP A 20 4.37 -18.99 -13.30
N ARG A 21 3.38 -19.86 -13.48
CA ARG A 21 2.07 -19.76 -12.82
C ARG A 21 2.17 -19.69 -11.30
N LYS A 22 3.10 -20.47 -10.71
CA LYS A 22 3.31 -20.49 -9.26
C LYS A 22 3.77 -19.12 -8.77
N ASP A 23 4.75 -18.54 -9.44
CA ASP A 23 5.35 -17.27 -9.07
C ASP A 23 4.36 -16.12 -9.28
N ARG A 24 3.59 -16.12 -10.39
CA ARG A 24 2.50 -15.16 -10.59
C ARG A 24 1.46 -15.18 -9.46
N ARG A 25 1.17 -16.37 -8.91
CA ARG A 25 0.23 -16.51 -7.79
C ARG A 25 0.78 -15.90 -6.50
N GLU A 26 2.05 -16.12 -6.17
CA GLU A 26 2.66 -15.54 -4.98
C GLU A 26 2.78 -14.01 -5.13
N LEU A 27 3.18 -13.52 -6.30
CA LEU A 27 3.18 -12.08 -6.60
C LEU A 27 1.79 -11.45 -6.50
N ALA A 28 0.73 -12.12 -6.93
CA ALA A 28 -0.63 -11.62 -6.76
C ALA A 28 -1.04 -11.51 -5.28
N LYS A 29 -0.61 -12.44 -4.43
CA LYS A 29 -0.83 -12.36 -2.97
C LYS A 29 -0.05 -11.21 -2.36
N MET A 30 1.23 -11.05 -2.74
CA MET A 30 2.06 -9.94 -2.28
C MET A 30 1.45 -8.59 -2.67
N LEU A 31 1.05 -8.42 -3.93
CA LEU A 31 0.36 -7.21 -4.40
C LEU A 31 -0.95 -6.96 -3.65
N THR A 32 -1.75 -8.00 -3.36
CA THR A 32 -2.97 -7.88 -2.54
C THR A 32 -2.67 -7.33 -1.15
N LYS A 33 -1.60 -7.80 -0.52
CA LYS A 33 -1.14 -7.31 0.79
C LYS A 33 -0.67 -5.86 0.74
N ILE A 34 0.06 -5.50 -0.32
CA ILE A 34 0.51 -4.12 -0.54
C ILE A 34 -0.69 -3.20 -0.78
N ILE A 35 -1.65 -3.58 -1.62
CA ILE A 35 -2.89 -2.84 -1.89
C ILE A 35 -3.69 -2.63 -0.60
N GLY A 36 -3.89 -3.67 0.20
CA GLY A 36 -4.59 -3.57 1.48
C GLY A 36 -3.92 -2.55 2.42
N SER A 37 -2.58 -2.62 2.53
CA SER A 37 -1.80 -1.69 3.33
C SER A 37 -1.89 -0.25 2.80
N SER A 38 -1.83 -0.09 1.49
CA SER A 38 -1.96 1.21 0.82
C SER A 38 -3.35 1.83 1.02
N HIS A 39 -4.43 1.04 1.00
CA HIS A 39 -5.77 1.54 1.28
C HIS A 39 -5.95 2.02 2.73
N VAL A 40 -5.41 1.30 3.70
CA VAL A 40 -5.45 1.74 5.11
C VAL A 40 -4.62 3.01 5.29
N LEU A 41 -3.41 3.06 4.71
CA LEU A 41 -2.57 4.25 4.73
C LEU A 41 -3.24 5.44 4.04
N TYR A 42 -3.87 5.24 2.89
CA TYR A 42 -4.65 6.25 2.17
C TYR A 42 -5.74 6.88 3.07
N ALA A 43 -6.51 6.05 3.76
CA ALA A 43 -7.54 6.52 4.68
C ALA A 43 -6.94 7.32 5.84
N LYS A 44 -5.80 6.89 6.40
CA LYS A 44 -5.08 7.59 7.48
C LYS A 44 -4.51 8.94 7.01
N ILE A 45 -3.88 9.00 5.84
CA ILE A 45 -3.37 10.26 5.26
C ILE A 45 -4.51 11.27 5.08
N ARG A 46 -5.65 10.84 4.53
CA ARG A 46 -6.83 11.69 4.40
C ARG A 46 -7.38 12.14 5.76
N GLY A 47 -7.38 11.25 6.74
CA GLY A 47 -7.77 11.60 8.11
C GLY A 47 -6.89 12.69 8.70
N VAL A 48 -5.58 12.64 8.49
CA VAL A 48 -4.63 13.69 8.88
C VAL A 48 -4.87 14.97 8.07
N HIS A 49 -5.01 14.87 6.76
CA HIS A 49 -5.30 16.01 5.89
C HIS A 49 -6.51 16.82 6.35
N TRP A 50 -7.58 16.17 6.77
CA TRP A 50 -8.80 16.83 7.23
C TRP A 50 -8.69 17.42 8.64
N ASN A 51 -7.93 16.78 9.53
CA ASN A 51 -8.01 17.05 10.97
C ASN A 51 -6.78 17.70 11.58
N VAL A 52 -5.67 17.83 10.82
CA VAL A 52 -4.45 18.46 11.33
C VAL A 52 -4.70 19.93 11.63
N VAL A 53 -4.17 20.42 12.76
CA VAL A 53 -4.25 21.82 13.19
C VAL A 53 -2.90 22.28 13.71
N GLY A 54 -2.72 23.59 13.85
CA GLY A 54 -1.52 24.19 14.46
C GLY A 54 -0.61 24.89 13.44
N PRO A 55 0.60 25.28 13.84
CA PRO A 55 1.48 26.11 13.01
C PRO A 55 1.87 25.51 11.66
N ALA A 56 1.96 24.17 11.60
CA ALA A 56 2.30 23.43 10.38
C ALA A 56 1.06 23.04 9.53
N PHE A 57 -0.15 23.53 9.88
CA PHE A 57 -1.39 23.13 9.21
C PHE A 57 -1.30 23.19 7.69
N TYR A 58 -0.91 24.34 7.14
CA TYR A 58 -0.93 24.53 5.69
C TYR A 58 0.04 23.58 4.96
N SER A 59 1.25 23.43 5.47
CA SER A 59 2.27 22.54 4.87
C SER A 59 1.87 21.09 4.98
N LEU A 60 1.39 20.65 6.13
CA LEU A 60 0.93 19.27 6.31
C LEU A 60 -0.33 18.97 5.49
N HIS A 61 -1.27 19.90 5.44
CA HIS A 61 -2.49 19.78 4.66
C HIS A 61 -2.18 19.59 3.16
N LYS A 62 -1.26 20.39 2.61
CA LYS A 62 -0.83 20.30 1.21
C LYS A 62 0.00 19.03 0.93
N MET A 63 0.97 18.73 1.78
CA MET A 63 1.79 17.52 1.65
C MET A 63 0.95 16.25 1.68
N THR A 64 -0.01 16.17 2.60
CA THR A 64 -0.89 14.98 2.69
C THR A 64 -1.88 14.90 1.53
N GLU A 65 -2.29 16.04 0.93
CA GLU A 65 -3.08 16.07 -0.31
C GLU A 65 -2.33 15.40 -1.46
N GLU A 66 -1.10 15.81 -1.72
CA GLU A 66 -0.23 15.23 -2.74
C GLU A 66 0.00 13.73 -2.51
N GLN A 67 0.23 13.33 -1.24
CA GLN A 67 0.47 11.93 -0.88
C GLN A 67 -0.74 11.03 -1.13
N TYR A 68 -1.97 11.45 -0.75
CA TYR A 68 -3.12 10.57 -0.96
C TYR A 68 -3.57 10.55 -2.43
N GLU A 69 -3.37 11.62 -3.19
CA GLU A 69 -3.68 11.63 -4.62
C GLU A 69 -2.76 10.66 -5.38
N ASP A 70 -1.44 10.76 -5.18
CA ASP A 70 -0.46 9.83 -5.74
C ASP A 70 -0.71 8.37 -5.32
N LEU A 71 -1.01 8.15 -4.04
CA LEU A 71 -1.26 6.80 -3.53
C LEU A 71 -2.52 6.17 -4.13
N ASN A 72 -3.55 6.97 -4.43
CA ASN A 72 -4.76 6.50 -5.08
C ASN A 72 -4.47 5.96 -6.50
N GLU A 73 -3.64 6.67 -7.28
CA GLU A 73 -3.22 6.21 -8.61
C GLU A 73 -2.38 4.93 -8.50
N ALA A 74 -1.44 4.88 -7.56
CA ALA A 74 -0.59 3.71 -7.36
C ALA A 74 -1.37 2.45 -6.94
N ILE A 75 -2.45 2.59 -6.17
CA ILE A 75 -3.35 1.48 -5.81
C ILE A 75 -3.99 0.89 -7.06
N ASP A 76 -4.43 1.72 -7.99
CA ASP A 76 -5.03 1.29 -9.26
C ASP A 76 -4.03 0.52 -10.12
N ASP A 77 -2.83 1.07 -10.31
CA ASP A 77 -1.74 0.44 -11.06
C ASP A 77 -1.39 -0.95 -10.51
N MET A 78 -1.31 -1.09 -9.18
CA MET A 78 -1.04 -2.38 -8.53
C MET A 78 -2.20 -3.36 -8.70
N ALA A 79 -3.45 -2.90 -8.63
CA ALA A 79 -4.63 -3.74 -8.85
C ALA A 79 -4.71 -4.21 -10.31
N GLU A 80 -4.45 -3.34 -11.27
CA GLU A 80 -4.36 -3.69 -12.69
C GLU A 80 -3.20 -4.67 -12.96
N ARG A 81 -2.06 -4.52 -12.25
CA ARG A 81 -0.97 -5.49 -12.34
C ARG A 81 -1.39 -6.90 -11.92
N ILE A 82 -2.16 -7.06 -10.84
CA ILE A 82 -2.74 -8.36 -10.45
C ILE A 82 -3.58 -8.94 -11.59
N ARG A 83 -4.38 -8.10 -12.26
CA ARG A 83 -5.19 -8.52 -13.42
C ARG A 83 -4.32 -8.96 -14.60
N ALA A 84 -3.28 -8.20 -14.89
CA ALA A 84 -2.35 -8.49 -15.98
C ALA A 84 -1.58 -9.81 -15.79
N ILE A 85 -1.27 -10.19 -14.54
CA ILE A 85 -0.63 -11.48 -14.23
C ILE A 85 -1.62 -12.64 -14.06
N GLY A 86 -2.93 -12.40 -14.30
CA GLY A 86 -3.94 -13.45 -14.44
C GLY A 86 -4.76 -13.75 -13.19
N PHE A 87 -4.79 -12.88 -12.19
CA PHE A 87 -5.53 -13.09 -10.93
C PHE A 87 -6.60 -12.02 -10.71
N GLN A 88 -7.46 -12.23 -9.72
CA GLN A 88 -8.46 -11.26 -9.30
C GLN A 88 -7.85 -10.30 -8.28
N ALA A 89 -8.05 -8.99 -8.49
CA ALA A 89 -7.72 -7.96 -7.51
C ALA A 89 -8.71 -7.99 -6.33
N PRO A 90 -8.31 -7.51 -5.14
CA PRO A 90 -9.22 -7.42 -3.99
C PRO A 90 -10.41 -6.49 -4.28
N THR A 91 -11.59 -6.81 -3.73
CA THR A 91 -12.83 -6.10 -4.05
C THR A 91 -13.52 -5.44 -2.86
N GLY A 92 -13.17 -5.84 -1.64
CA GLY A 92 -13.85 -5.38 -0.43
C GLY A 92 -12.91 -4.76 0.60
N LEU A 93 -13.38 -3.73 1.31
CA LEU A 93 -12.61 -3.07 2.35
C LEU A 93 -12.19 -4.03 3.48
N SER A 94 -13.05 -5.00 3.85
CA SER A 94 -12.72 -5.99 4.87
C SER A 94 -11.51 -6.83 4.47
N GLU A 95 -11.45 -7.29 3.21
CA GLU A 95 -10.32 -8.03 2.67
C GLU A 95 -9.04 -7.18 2.66
N MET A 96 -9.15 -5.90 2.32
CA MET A 96 -8.02 -4.96 2.32
C MET A 96 -7.47 -4.74 3.73
N ILE A 97 -8.34 -4.53 4.72
CA ILE A 97 -7.94 -4.36 6.12
C ILE A 97 -7.29 -5.62 6.68
N GLU A 98 -7.86 -6.81 6.41
CA GLU A 98 -7.33 -8.09 6.86
C GLU A 98 -5.92 -8.38 6.31
N ASN A 99 -5.62 -7.92 5.10
CA ASN A 99 -4.30 -8.09 4.46
C ASN A 99 -3.29 -6.97 4.81
N SER A 100 -3.72 -5.91 5.49
CA SER A 100 -2.88 -4.74 5.76
C SER A 100 -1.83 -4.98 6.85
N VAL A 101 -0.60 -4.50 6.63
CA VAL A 101 0.41 -4.33 7.67
C VAL A 101 0.28 -3.00 8.41
N VAL A 102 -0.46 -2.05 7.84
CA VAL A 102 -0.80 -0.77 8.45
C VAL A 102 -2.05 -0.96 9.31
N LYS A 103 -2.01 -0.44 10.53
CA LYS A 103 -3.15 -0.51 11.46
C LYS A 103 -4.09 0.67 11.22
N ASP A 104 -5.38 0.39 11.23
CA ASP A 104 -6.41 1.43 11.18
C ASP A 104 -6.31 2.38 12.39
N GLN A 105 -6.60 3.67 12.17
CA GLN A 105 -6.59 4.69 13.21
C GLN A 105 -8.02 5.08 13.60
N THR A 106 -8.38 4.75 14.84
CA THR A 106 -9.74 4.97 15.34
C THR A 106 -9.89 6.20 16.25
N LYS A 107 -8.78 6.89 16.55
CA LYS A 107 -8.77 8.03 17.47
C LYS A 107 -8.14 9.25 16.81
N LEU A 108 -8.67 10.42 17.13
CA LEU A 108 -8.03 11.69 16.78
C LEU A 108 -6.81 11.90 17.67
N LEU A 109 -5.65 12.11 17.06
CA LEU A 109 -4.37 12.34 17.74
C LEU A 109 -3.96 13.81 17.66
N PRO A 110 -3.05 14.30 18.54
CA PRO A 110 -2.35 15.57 18.35
C PRO A 110 -1.55 15.57 17.02
N ALA A 111 -1.37 16.74 16.41
CA ALA A 111 -0.75 16.87 15.08
C ALA A 111 0.61 16.16 14.94
N ASN A 112 1.52 16.33 15.91
CA ASN A 112 2.82 15.66 15.87
C ASN A 112 2.72 14.14 15.97
N ASP A 113 1.74 13.61 16.69
CA ASP A 113 1.54 12.17 16.81
C ASP A 113 0.89 11.60 15.55
N MET A 114 -0.01 12.37 14.89
CA MET A 114 -0.52 12.02 13.56
C MET A 114 0.63 11.86 12.55
N VAL A 115 1.57 12.81 12.55
CA VAL A 115 2.74 12.75 11.64
C VAL A 115 3.65 11.57 11.96
N LYS A 116 3.93 11.30 13.25
CA LYS A 116 4.73 10.13 13.65
C LYS A 116 4.11 8.81 13.18
N GLU A 117 2.79 8.68 13.34
CA GLU A 117 2.07 7.49 12.85
C GLU A 117 2.19 7.33 11.34
N LEU A 118 2.02 8.41 10.56
CA LEU A 118 2.20 8.32 9.10
C LEU A 118 3.64 7.93 8.72
N VAL A 119 4.64 8.45 9.42
CA VAL A 119 6.04 8.05 9.22
C VAL A 119 6.24 6.56 9.44
N GLU A 120 5.74 6.02 10.55
CA GLU A 120 5.83 4.59 10.85
C GLU A 120 5.10 3.73 9.82
N ASP A 121 3.94 4.19 9.36
CA ASP A 121 3.15 3.50 8.34
C ASP A 121 3.87 3.47 6.98
N HIS A 122 4.45 4.60 6.54
CA HIS A 122 5.27 4.62 5.33
C HIS A 122 6.49 3.70 5.45
N ASP A 123 7.14 3.65 6.60
CA ASP A 123 8.25 2.71 6.86
C ASP A 123 7.79 1.24 6.82
N HIS A 124 6.60 0.92 7.32
CA HIS A 124 6.02 -0.42 7.24
C HIS A 124 5.76 -0.83 5.79
N VAL A 125 5.14 0.06 5.02
CA VAL A 125 4.86 -0.18 3.59
C VAL A 125 6.17 -0.29 2.79
N SER A 126 7.18 0.55 3.07
CA SER A 126 8.48 0.47 2.42
C SER A 126 9.16 -0.88 2.63
N ARG A 127 9.10 -1.44 3.84
CA ARG A 127 9.63 -2.79 4.10
C ARG A 127 8.88 -3.86 3.31
N LEU A 128 7.55 -3.77 3.27
CA LEU A 128 6.72 -4.70 2.50
C LEU A 128 7.00 -4.60 0.99
N LEU A 129 7.21 -3.41 0.46
CA LEU A 129 7.58 -3.18 -0.94
C LEU A 129 8.94 -3.81 -1.27
N ARG A 130 9.94 -3.70 -0.38
CA ARG A 130 11.24 -4.37 -0.56
C ARG A 130 11.12 -5.89 -0.64
N GLU A 131 10.26 -6.49 0.19
CA GLU A 131 9.96 -7.93 0.11
C GLU A 131 9.34 -8.26 -1.25
N GLY A 132 8.38 -7.45 -1.71
CA GLY A 132 7.72 -7.62 -3.01
C GLY A 132 8.68 -7.47 -4.20
N VAL A 133 9.61 -6.51 -4.16
CA VAL A 133 10.67 -6.36 -5.19
C VAL A 133 11.51 -7.62 -5.26
N ALA A 134 11.99 -8.13 -4.11
CA ALA A 134 12.82 -9.33 -4.08
C ALA A 134 12.08 -10.58 -4.63
N GLU A 135 10.78 -10.72 -4.33
CA GLU A 135 9.95 -11.81 -4.88
C GLU A 135 9.77 -11.66 -6.40
N ALA A 136 9.55 -10.43 -6.89
CA ALA A 136 9.37 -10.19 -8.31
C ALA A 136 10.66 -10.42 -9.11
N GLU A 137 11.80 -10.00 -8.60
CA GLU A 137 13.12 -10.28 -9.18
C GLU A 137 13.42 -11.79 -9.23
N ALA A 138 13.12 -12.52 -8.15
CA ALA A 138 13.30 -13.97 -8.10
C ALA A 138 12.40 -14.73 -9.10
N ALA A 139 11.28 -14.13 -9.49
CA ALA A 139 10.34 -14.66 -10.47
C ALA A 139 10.61 -14.19 -11.91
N ASP A 140 11.68 -13.44 -12.17
CA ASP A 140 11.96 -12.75 -13.44
C ASP A 140 10.78 -11.85 -13.91
N ASP A 141 9.92 -11.39 -13.00
CA ASP A 141 8.84 -10.45 -13.30
C ASP A 141 9.34 -9.00 -13.19
N VAL A 142 10.10 -8.59 -14.19
CA VAL A 142 10.73 -7.27 -14.27
C VAL A 142 9.71 -6.12 -14.17
N LYS A 143 8.47 -6.31 -14.66
CA LYS A 143 7.46 -5.24 -14.60
C LYS A 143 6.90 -5.07 -13.19
N THR A 144 6.67 -6.16 -12.46
CA THR A 144 6.27 -6.08 -11.06
C THR A 144 7.39 -5.50 -10.20
N ALA A 145 8.66 -5.92 -10.43
CA ALA A 145 9.82 -5.37 -9.74
C ALA A 145 9.97 -3.85 -9.96
N ASP A 146 9.86 -3.38 -11.20
CA ASP A 146 9.91 -1.97 -11.59
C ASP A 146 8.82 -1.15 -10.87
N LEU A 147 7.56 -1.59 -10.96
CA LEU A 147 6.41 -0.95 -10.31
C LEU A 147 6.61 -0.79 -8.79
N LEU A 148 7.06 -1.85 -8.12
CA LEU A 148 7.26 -1.84 -6.68
C LEU A 148 8.50 -1.04 -6.26
N THR A 149 9.54 -1.01 -7.08
CA THR A 149 10.76 -0.21 -6.85
C THR A 149 10.45 1.28 -6.94
N GLU A 150 9.70 1.72 -7.94
CA GLU A 150 9.24 3.10 -8.05
C GLU A 150 8.40 3.49 -6.82
N ARG A 151 7.44 2.65 -6.46
CA ARG A 151 6.57 2.89 -5.30
C ARG A 151 7.35 2.98 -3.99
N LEU A 152 8.39 2.14 -3.82
CA LEU A 152 9.27 2.17 -2.66
C LEU A 152 9.94 3.55 -2.49
N GLY A 153 10.47 4.11 -3.57
CA GLY A 153 11.11 5.44 -3.55
C GLY A 153 10.15 6.53 -3.05
N VAL A 154 8.90 6.53 -3.51
CA VAL A 154 7.89 7.52 -3.10
C VAL A 154 7.54 7.39 -1.61
N HIS A 155 7.41 6.17 -1.07
CA HIS A 155 7.15 5.99 0.37
C HIS A 155 8.34 6.43 1.24
N GLU A 156 9.58 6.17 0.82
CA GLU A 156 10.78 6.63 1.53
C GLU A 156 10.89 8.16 1.53
N GLU A 157 10.60 8.81 0.41
CA GLU A 157 10.55 10.26 0.29
C GLU A 157 9.45 10.87 1.18
N ALA A 158 8.24 10.32 1.15
CA ALA A 158 7.14 10.75 2.00
C ALA A 158 7.49 10.65 3.50
N ALA A 159 8.10 9.54 3.93
CA ALA A 159 8.55 9.35 5.30
C ALA A 159 9.63 10.37 5.68
N TRP A 160 10.58 10.66 4.77
CA TRP A 160 11.61 11.69 5.00
C TRP A 160 10.99 13.07 5.18
N MET A 161 10.11 13.48 4.26
CA MET A 161 9.46 14.80 4.34
C MET A 161 8.63 14.96 5.62
N LEU A 162 7.84 13.95 5.99
CA LEU A 162 7.05 13.96 7.23
C LEU A 162 7.95 14.07 8.47
N ARG A 163 9.05 13.29 8.57
CA ARG A 163 10.01 13.40 9.68
C ARG A 163 10.57 14.82 9.82
N ALA A 164 10.89 15.47 8.70
CA ALA A 164 11.45 16.81 8.72
C ALA A 164 10.47 17.86 9.30
N THR A 165 9.17 17.60 9.31
CA THR A 165 8.18 18.54 9.90
C THR A 165 8.09 18.48 11.42
N ILE A 166 8.63 17.43 12.06
CA ILE A 166 8.55 17.18 13.51
C ILE A 166 9.91 17.06 14.19
N SER A 167 10.99 17.37 13.47
CA SER A 167 12.38 17.36 13.96
C SER A 167 12.71 18.60 14.78
#